data_a9b39143c5e774505903ecde2901e1be
#
_entry.id   a9b39143c5e774505903ecde2901e1be
#
_cell.length_a   1.000
_cell.length_b   1.000
_cell.length_c   1.000
_cell.angle_alpha   90.00
_cell.angle_beta   90.00
_cell.angle_gamma   90.00
#
_symmetry.space_group_name_H-M   'P 1'
#
loop_
_entity.id
_entity.type
_entity.pdbx_description
1 polymer ?
#
loop_
_entity_poly.entity_id
_entity_poly.type
_entity_poly.pdbx_seq_one_letter_code
_entity_poly.pdbx_strand_id
1 'polypeptide(L)'
;HNRNIKFVNEMNSREENLPPLRYVITKKFDGLTINLTYNEDGIMEVAATRGNGETGEVVTAQVKTIKSIPLKTSKGDIFEVHGEAIMTTEAFEKYNETAETPLKNLRNGAAGALRNLNVKETARRGLSAFFYDVGYKEGTGFTSYEEMLNFIKEKGLPIDSYIKYANNLNEVEKYINEIKDMRFDLNYD
;
A
#
# COMPACT_ATOMS: atom_id res chain seq x y z
N HIS A 1 15.47 -13.19 15.20
CA HIS A 1 14.42 -14.16 14.87
C HIS A 1 13.93 -14.90 16.12
N ASN A 2 14.80 -15.57 16.87
CA ASN A 2 14.44 -16.35 18.06
C ASN A 2 13.89 -15.53 19.25
N ARG A 3 14.28 -14.25 19.39
CA ARG A 3 13.79 -13.37 20.47
C ARG A 3 12.31 -13.01 20.31
N ASN A 4 11.86 -12.75 19.09
CA ASN A 4 10.47 -12.39 18.84
C ASN A 4 9.53 -13.58 19.02
N ILE A 5 9.97 -14.78 18.65
CA ILE A 5 9.22 -16.03 18.85
C ILE A 5 9.04 -16.30 20.35
N LYS A 6 10.10 -16.14 21.13
CA LYS A 6 10.05 -16.33 22.59
C LYS A 6 9.11 -15.33 23.26
N PHE A 7 9.17 -14.05 22.88
CA PHE A 7 8.31 -12.99 23.42
C PHE A 7 6.83 -13.25 23.11
N VAL A 8 6.48 -13.61 21.88
CA VAL A 8 5.10 -13.92 21.49
C VAL A 8 4.58 -15.17 22.21
N ASN A 9 5.41 -16.20 22.38
CA ASN A 9 5.04 -17.40 23.13
C ASN A 9 4.85 -17.11 24.61
N GLU A 10 5.67 -16.24 25.21
CA GLU A 10 5.52 -15.79 26.59
C GLU A 10 4.26 -14.92 26.79
N MET A 11 3.90 -14.08 25.82
CA MET A 11 2.65 -13.33 25.87
C MET A 11 1.43 -14.24 25.74
N ASN A 12 1.45 -15.20 24.83
CA ASN A 12 0.37 -16.17 24.66
C ASN A 12 0.18 -17.09 25.89
N SER A 13 1.23 -17.33 26.69
CA SER A 13 1.14 -18.16 27.89
C SER A 13 0.69 -17.42 29.15
N ARG A 14 0.72 -16.08 29.15
CA ARG A 14 0.38 -15.26 30.32
C ARG A 14 -1.09 -14.86 30.41
N GLU A 15 -1.86 -14.98 29.34
CA GLU A 15 -3.25 -14.52 29.31
C GLU A 15 -4.18 -15.65 28.85
N GLU A 16 -4.66 -16.46 29.78
CA GLU A 16 -5.58 -17.59 29.56
C GLU A 16 -6.94 -17.22 28.95
N ASN A 17 -7.26 -15.93 28.77
CA ASN A 17 -8.56 -15.43 28.31
C ASN A 17 -8.54 -14.56 27.07
N LEU A 18 -7.41 -14.39 26.38
CA LEU A 18 -7.38 -13.68 25.10
C LEU A 18 -7.64 -14.61 23.91
N PRO A 19 -8.36 -14.14 22.89
CA PRO A 19 -8.49 -14.91 21.65
C PRO A 19 -7.09 -15.18 21.06
N PRO A 20 -6.88 -16.34 20.42
CA PRO A 20 -5.60 -16.68 19.81
C PRO A 20 -5.18 -15.62 18.81
N LEU A 21 -3.90 -15.23 18.84
CA LEU A 21 -3.33 -14.26 17.92
C LEU A 21 -3.44 -14.77 16.48
N ARG A 22 -3.97 -13.93 15.62
CA ARG A 22 -4.02 -14.15 14.18
C ARG A 22 -3.04 -13.19 13.50
N TYR A 23 -2.21 -13.73 12.63
CA TYR A 23 -1.20 -12.97 11.90
C TYR A 23 -1.67 -12.69 10.49
N VAL A 24 -1.33 -11.50 9.99
CA VAL A 24 -1.51 -11.14 8.58
C VAL A 24 -0.14 -10.99 7.94
N ILE A 25 0.07 -11.66 6.83
CA ILE A 25 1.30 -11.60 6.06
C ILE A 25 1.03 -10.86 4.77
N THR A 26 1.75 -9.78 4.56
CA THR A 26 1.66 -8.93 3.37
C THR A 26 3.06 -8.69 2.80
N LYS A 27 3.13 -8.38 1.50
CA LYS A 27 4.36 -7.89 0.90
C LYS A 27 4.60 -6.44 1.33
N LYS A 28 5.88 -6.06 1.42
CA LYS A 28 6.28 -4.67 1.58
C LYS A 28 6.73 -4.13 0.24
N PHE A 29 5.97 -3.16 -0.28
CA PHE A 29 6.31 -2.49 -1.52
C PHE A 29 7.38 -1.42 -1.30
N ASP A 30 8.27 -1.26 -2.26
CA ASP A 30 9.30 -0.20 -2.25
C ASP A 30 8.96 0.88 -3.28
N GLY A 31 8.38 1.95 -2.82
CA GLY A 31 7.99 3.11 -3.62
C GLY A 31 7.95 4.38 -2.79
N LEU A 32 6.85 5.11 -2.89
CA LEU A 32 6.58 6.30 -2.08
C LEU A 32 5.23 6.17 -1.40
N THR A 33 5.19 6.33 -0.09
CA THR A 33 3.95 6.29 0.69
C THR A 33 3.08 7.49 0.34
N ILE A 34 1.81 7.21 0.04
CA ILE A 34 0.78 8.21 -0.26
C ILE A 34 -0.44 8.03 0.63
N ASN A 35 -1.05 9.15 1.01
CA ASN A 35 -2.29 9.21 1.75
C ASN A 35 -3.35 9.90 0.90
N LEU A 36 -4.51 9.27 0.73
CA LEU A 36 -5.64 9.82 -0.04
C LEU A 36 -6.81 10.09 0.88
N THR A 37 -7.43 11.25 0.73
CA THR A 37 -8.66 11.62 1.43
C THR A 37 -9.82 11.67 0.44
N TYR A 38 -10.87 10.90 0.75
CA TYR A 38 -12.15 10.89 0.05
C TYR A 38 -13.24 11.55 0.90
N ASN A 39 -14.03 12.42 0.29
CA ASN A 39 -15.13 13.09 0.97
C ASN A 39 -16.42 12.23 1.00
N GLU A 40 -17.48 12.76 1.60
CA GLU A 40 -18.79 12.11 1.72
C GLU A 40 -19.43 11.75 0.37
N ASP A 41 -19.16 12.53 -0.67
CA ASP A 41 -19.59 12.25 -2.04
C ASP A 41 -18.74 11.17 -2.74
N GLY A 42 -17.73 10.65 -2.06
CA GLY A 42 -16.79 9.66 -2.57
C GLY A 42 -15.71 10.26 -3.48
N ILE A 43 -15.53 11.57 -3.51
CA ILE A 43 -14.57 12.23 -4.38
C ILE A 43 -13.21 12.32 -3.68
N MET A 44 -12.14 11.95 -4.39
CA MET A 44 -10.77 12.15 -3.92
C MET A 44 -10.44 13.65 -3.91
N GLU A 45 -10.36 14.24 -2.73
CA GLU A 45 -10.09 15.66 -2.56
C GLU A 45 -8.59 15.95 -2.52
N VAL A 46 -7.87 15.17 -1.73
CA VAL A 46 -6.44 15.39 -1.45
C VAL A 46 -5.67 14.09 -1.54
N ALA A 47 -4.49 14.18 -2.15
CA ALA A 47 -3.44 13.19 -2.05
C ALA A 47 -2.16 13.87 -1.55
N ALA A 48 -1.49 13.27 -0.58
CA ALA A 48 -0.26 13.78 -0.02
C ALA A 48 0.77 12.67 0.17
N THR A 49 2.05 13.02 0.14
CA THR A 49 3.12 12.11 0.54
C THR A 49 3.18 12.04 2.07
N ARG A 50 3.74 10.96 2.60
CA ARG A 50 3.93 10.82 4.05
C ARG A 50 4.92 11.86 4.62
N GLY A 51 5.92 12.30 3.81
CA GLY A 51 6.96 13.22 4.26
C GLY A 51 7.76 12.65 5.44
N ASN A 52 7.97 13.48 6.45
CA ASN A 52 8.66 13.11 7.71
C ASN A 52 7.70 12.56 8.80
N GLY A 53 6.41 12.38 8.47
CA GLY A 53 5.38 11.97 9.41
C GLY A 53 4.57 13.13 10.02
N GLU A 54 5.11 14.35 10.02
CA GLU A 54 4.42 15.56 10.48
C GLU A 54 3.92 16.41 9.30
N THR A 55 4.74 16.53 8.28
CA THR A 55 4.43 17.30 7.07
C THR A 55 4.70 16.49 5.82
N GLY A 56 3.77 16.46 4.90
CA GLY A 56 3.88 15.86 3.59
C GLY A 56 3.61 16.87 2.48
N GLU A 57 4.03 16.55 1.28
CA GLU A 57 3.77 17.35 0.08
C GLU A 57 2.43 16.97 -0.52
N VAL A 58 1.62 17.96 -0.93
CA VAL A 58 0.39 17.73 -1.68
C VAL A 58 0.74 17.32 -3.11
N VAL A 59 0.28 16.14 -3.51
CA VAL A 59 0.56 15.52 -4.82
C VAL A 59 -0.72 15.08 -5.54
N THR A 60 -1.82 15.75 -5.28
CA THR A 60 -3.14 15.37 -5.80
C THR A 60 -3.17 15.29 -7.32
N ALA A 61 -2.60 16.28 -8.01
CA ALA A 61 -2.57 16.29 -9.47
C ALA A 61 -1.78 15.10 -10.05
N GLN A 62 -0.65 14.78 -9.44
CA GLN A 62 0.20 13.66 -9.84
C GLN A 62 -0.49 12.31 -9.57
N VAL A 63 -1.09 12.14 -8.41
CA VAL A 63 -1.80 10.90 -8.03
C VAL A 63 -3.00 10.65 -8.94
N LYS A 64 -3.69 11.68 -9.40
CA LYS A 64 -4.79 11.56 -10.37
C LYS A 64 -4.38 10.92 -11.71
N THR A 65 -3.09 10.87 -12.03
CA THR A 65 -2.59 10.18 -13.22
C THR A 65 -2.46 8.66 -13.05
N ILE A 66 -2.52 8.16 -11.83
CA ILE A 66 -2.45 6.72 -11.54
C ILE A 66 -3.79 6.07 -11.86
N LYS A 67 -3.85 5.34 -12.97
CA LYS A 67 -5.10 4.84 -13.54
C LYS A 67 -5.87 3.87 -12.63
N SER A 68 -5.17 3.14 -11.75
CA SER A 68 -5.78 2.19 -10.82
C SER A 68 -6.44 2.85 -9.60
N ILE A 69 -6.20 4.15 -9.38
CA ILE A 69 -6.78 4.90 -8.26
C ILE A 69 -8.08 5.55 -8.74
N PRO A 70 -9.24 5.23 -8.12
CA PRO A 70 -10.51 5.84 -8.49
C PRO A 70 -10.53 7.31 -8.07
N LEU A 71 -10.92 8.20 -8.98
CA LEU A 71 -11.18 9.61 -8.67
C LEU A 71 -12.48 9.79 -7.87
N LYS A 72 -13.36 8.80 -8.00
CA LYS A 72 -14.66 8.76 -7.31
C LYS A 72 -14.97 7.33 -6.87
N THR A 73 -15.35 7.19 -5.62
CA THR A 73 -15.83 5.94 -5.00
C THR A 73 -17.33 6.03 -4.71
N SER A 74 -17.89 5.01 -4.07
CA SER A 74 -19.23 5.07 -3.51
C SER A 74 -19.32 6.16 -2.43
N LYS A 75 -20.47 6.85 -2.36
CA LYS A 75 -20.79 7.78 -1.28
C LYS A 75 -20.73 7.09 0.09
N GLY A 76 -20.46 7.84 1.11
CA GLY A 76 -20.41 7.36 2.49
C GLY A 76 -19.62 8.28 3.39
N ASP A 77 -19.04 7.71 4.42
CA ASP A 77 -18.23 8.46 5.38
C ASP A 77 -16.95 8.99 4.75
N ILE A 78 -16.48 10.13 5.25
CA ILE A 78 -15.14 10.64 4.94
C ILE A 78 -14.12 9.62 5.44
N PHE A 79 -13.12 9.31 4.61
CA PHE A 79 -12.02 8.43 5.01
C PHE A 79 -10.68 8.83 4.39
N GLU A 80 -9.62 8.50 5.10
CA GLU A 80 -8.24 8.59 4.64
C GLU A 80 -7.66 7.18 4.49
N VAL A 81 -7.08 6.89 3.35
CA VAL A 81 -6.47 5.60 3.04
C VAL A 81 -4.99 5.79 2.77
N HIS A 82 -4.16 4.86 3.26
CA HIS A 82 -2.72 4.84 3.09
C HIS A 82 -2.30 3.73 2.16
N GLY A 83 -1.37 4.03 1.29
CA GLY A 83 -0.83 3.09 0.33
C GLY A 83 0.58 3.45 -0.13
N GLU A 84 1.05 2.66 -1.06
CA GLU A 84 2.36 2.85 -1.68
C GLU A 84 2.18 3.03 -3.18
N ALA A 85 2.68 4.15 -3.71
CA ALA A 85 2.81 4.34 -5.15
C ALA A 85 4.12 3.70 -5.60
N ILE A 86 4.05 2.86 -6.60
CA ILE A 86 5.18 2.08 -7.12
C ILE A 86 5.32 2.23 -8.63
N MET A 87 6.50 1.94 -9.12
CA MET A 87 6.77 1.73 -10.52
C MET A 87 7.08 0.25 -10.74
N THR A 88 6.33 -0.44 -11.59
CA THR A 88 6.60 -1.84 -11.90
C THR A 88 7.82 -1.95 -12.81
N THR A 89 8.46 -3.12 -12.84
CA THR A 89 9.58 -3.40 -13.76
C THR A 89 9.16 -3.16 -15.21
N GLU A 90 7.98 -3.61 -15.60
CA GLU A 90 7.43 -3.39 -16.95
C GLU A 90 7.29 -1.89 -17.28
N ALA A 91 6.71 -1.11 -16.36
CA ALA A 91 6.56 0.33 -16.55
C ALA A 91 7.92 1.06 -16.64
N PHE A 92 8.89 0.61 -15.83
CA PHE A 92 10.25 1.14 -15.81
C PHE A 92 10.98 0.87 -17.13
N GLU A 93 10.95 -0.35 -17.64
CA GLU A 93 11.55 -0.73 -18.91
C GLU A 93 10.92 0.05 -20.06
N LYS A 94 9.60 0.06 -20.15
CA LYS A 94 8.86 0.82 -21.17
C LYS A 94 9.17 2.31 -21.14
N TYR A 95 9.26 2.92 -19.96
CA TYR A 95 9.64 4.32 -19.83
C TYR A 95 11.06 4.57 -20.37
N ASN A 96 12.00 3.72 -19.96
CA ASN A 96 13.41 3.86 -20.31
C ASN A 96 13.71 3.64 -21.80
N GLU A 97 12.83 2.93 -22.55
CA GLU A 97 12.98 2.77 -24.01
C GLU A 97 12.98 4.12 -24.76
N THR A 98 12.26 5.12 -24.26
CA THR A 98 12.08 6.41 -24.94
C THR A 98 12.54 7.61 -24.12
N ALA A 99 13.05 7.40 -22.91
CA ALA A 99 13.47 8.47 -22.03
C ALA A 99 14.81 9.07 -22.45
N GLU A 100 14.89 10.39 -22.59
CA GLU A 100 16.15 11.09 -22.81
C GLU A 100 17.14 10.88 -21.67
N THR A 101 16.61 10.79 -20.44
CA THR A 101 17.39 10.46 -19.23
C THR A 101 16.77 9.24 -18.57
N PRO A 102 17.34 8.05 -18.76
CA PRO A 102 16.83 6.81 -18.15
C PRO A 102 16.82 6.87 -16.62
N LEU A 103 15.80 6.24 -16.04
CA LEU A 103 15.68 6.05 -14.61
C LEU A 103 16.69 5.01 -14.13
N LYS A 104 17.20 5.18 -12.92
CA LYS A 104 18.22 4.30 -12.34
C LYS A 104 17.64 3.11 -11.58
N ASN A 105 16.49 3.28 -10.95
CA ASN A 105 15.79 2.22 -10.19
C ASN A 105 14.31 2.53 -10.03
N LEU A 106 13.53 1.53 -9.64
CA LEU A 106 12.09 1.59 -9.54
C LEU A 106 11.61 2.61 -8.50
N ARG A 107 12.21 2.62 -7.31
CA ARG A 107 11.85 3.53 -6.22
C ARG A 107 12.03 5.00 -6.62
N ASN A 108 13.18 5.33 -7.19
CA ASN A 108 13.46 6.69 -7.69
C ASN A 108 12.52 7.07 -8.84
N GLY A 109 12.12 6.12 -9.66
CA GLY A 109 11.12 6.28 -10.70
C GLY A 109 9.77 6.73 -10.14
N ALA A 110 9.27 6.07 -9.11
CA ALA A 110 8.02 6.41 -8.44
C ALA A 110 8.12 7.74 -7.69
N ALA A 111 9.15 7.93 -6.87
CA ALA A 111 9.34 9.14 -6.08
C ALA A 111 9.54 10.38 -6.97
N GLY A 112 10.34 10.27 -8.02
CA GLY A 112 10.56 11.35 -8.98
C GLY A 112 9.31 11.71 -9.77
N ALA A 113 8.46 10.73 -10.08
CA ALA A 113 7.18 10.96 -10.75
C ALA A 113 6.23 11.81 -9.88
N LEU A 114 6.08 11.47 -8.61
CA LEU A 114 5.17 12.17 -7.71
C LEU A 114 5.65 13.56 -7.31
N ARG A 115 6.95 13.81 -7.36
CA ARG A 115 7.53 15.13 -7.12
C ARG A 115 7.65 15.99 -8.38
N ASN A 116 7.31 15.46 -9.53
CA ASN A 116 7.43 16.20 -10.79
C ASN A 116 6.29 17.21 -10.91
N LEU A 117 6.64 18.47 -11.17
CA LEU A 117 5.66 19.53 -11.42
C LEU A 117 4.92 19.36 -12.75
N ASN A 118 5.54 18.65 -13.71
CA ASN A 118 4.90 18.32 -14.98
C ASN A 118 4.09 17.02 -14.83
N VAL A 119 2.79 17.16 -14.67
CA VAL A 119 1.84 16.05 -14.52
C VAL A 119 1.83 15.10 -15.72
N LYS A 120 2.13 15.58 -16.92
CA LYS A 120 2.26 14.73 -18.12
C LYS A 120 3.43 13.77 -17.99
N GLU A 121 4.53 14.21 -17.38
CA GLU A 121 5.68 13.36 -17.10
C GLU A 121 5.35 12.31 -16.05
N THR A 122 4.60 12.68 -14.99
CA THR A 122 4.09 11.70 -14.03
C THR A 122 3.24 10.63 -14.73
N ALA A 123 2.34 11.04 -15.62
CA ALA A 123 1.49 10.11 -16.37
C ALA A 123 2.29 9.14 -17.25
N ARG A 124 3.37 9.61 -17.87
CA ARG A 124 4.27 8.78 -18.70
C ARG A 124 4.97 7.67 -17.90
N ARG A 125 5.17 7.86 -16.59
CA ARG A 125 5.81 6.88 -15.73
C ARG A 125 4.95 5.62 -15.52
N GLY A 126 3.63 5.70 -15.73
CA GLY A 126 2.74 4.56 -15.63
C GLY A 126 2.71 3.92 -14.24
N LEU A 127 2.64 4.73 -13.18
CA LEU A 127 2.66 4.25 -11.82
C LEU A 127 1.47 3.36 -11.49
N SER A 128 1.68 2.46 -10.54
CA SER A 128 0.67 1.67 -9.85
C SER A 128 0.62 2.05 -8.38
N ALA A 129 -0.41 1.61 -7.67
CA ALA A 129 -0.51 1.81 -6.22
C ALA A 129 -1.21 0.63 -5.57
N PHE A 130 -0.86 0.34 -4.32
CA PHE A 130 -1.53 -0.63 -3.47
C PHE A 130 -1.79 -0.01 -2.10
N PHE A 131 -3.02 -0.20 -1.61
CA PHE A 131 -3.46 0.34 -0.33
C PHE A 131 -3.56 -0.75 0.71
N TYR A 132 -3.21 -0.42 1.95
CA TYR A 132 -3.04 -1.40 3.03
C TYR A 132 -3.55 -0.93 4.38
N ASP A 133 -3.93 0.34 4.51
CA ASP A 133 -4.36 0.91 5.79
C ASP A 133 -5.39 2.01 5.61
N VAL A 134 -6.27 2.17 6.58
CA VAL A 134 -7.20 3.30 6.71
C VAL A 134 -6.76 4.11 7.92
N GLY A 135 -6.24 5.31 7.69
CA GLY A 135 -5.73 6.18 8.74
C GLY A 135 -6.82 6.86 9.53
N TYR A 136 -7.84 7.34 8.84
CA TYR A 136 -9.02 7.97 9.42
C TYR A 136 -10.29 7.51 8.70
N LYS A 137 -11.37 7.36 9.46
CA LYS A 137 -12.70 7.10 8.94
C LYS A 137 -13.74 7.65 9.91
N GLU A 138 -14.67 8.43 9.41
CA GLU A 138 -15.85 8.79 10.17
C GLU A 138 -16.75 7.57 10.43
N GLY A 139 -17.57 7.64 11.48
CA GLY A 139 -18.46 6.56 11.85
C GLY A 139 -17.77 5.40 12.56
N THR A 140 -18.30 4.20 12.41
CA THR A 140 -17.79 2.99 13.07
C THR A 140 -16.46 2.55 12.48
N GLY A 141 -15.46 2.29 13.35
CA GLY A 141 -14.18 1.72 12.96
C GLY A 141 -14.26 0.25 12.56
N PHE A 142 -13.12 -0.36 12.31
CA PHE A 142 -13.02 -1.77 11.92
C PHE A 142 -12.73 -2.66 13.13
N THR A 143 -13.29 -3.87 13.12
CA THR A 143 -13.06 -4.90 14.16
C THR A 143 -11.88 -5.80 13.84
N SER A 144 -11.43 -5.84 12.58
CA SER A 144 -10.32 -6.66 12.12
C SER A 144 -9.60 -6.01 10.94
N TYR A 145 -8.37 -6.45 10.69
CA TYR A 145 -7.62 -6.05 9.50
C TYR A 145 -8.31 -6.50 8.21
N GLU A 146 -8.89 -7.69 8.20
CA GLU A 146 -9.65 -8.22 7.07
C GLU A 146 -10.85 -7.36 6.71
N GLU A 147 -11.62 -6.90 7.71
CA GLU A 147 -12.73 -5.96 7.52
C GLU A 147 -12.27 -4.65 6.90
N MET A 148 -11.14 -4.11 7.38
CA MET A 148 -10.53 -2.90 6.85
C MET A 148 -10.09 -3.08 5.39
N LEU A 149 -9.45 -4.19 5.04
CA LEU A 149 -9.05 -4.50 3.66
C LEU A 149 -10.26 -4.67 2.73
N ASN A 150 -11.32 -5.30 3.19
CA ASN A 150 -12.57 -5.42 2.44
C ASN A 150 -13.19 -4.06 2.16
N PHE A 151 -13.17 -3.15 3.13
CA PHE A 151 -13.61 -1.76 2.94
C PHE A 151 -12.81 -1.07 1.82
N ILE A 152 -11.48 -1.16 1.86
CA ILE A 152 -10.59 -0.57 0.82
C ILE A 152 -10.96 -1.14 -0.55
N LYS A 153 -11.13 -2.45 -0.65
CA LYS A 153 -11.49 -3.15 -1.89
C LYS A 153 -12.87 -2.74 -2.40
N GLU A 154 -13.87 -2.63 -1.53
CA GLU A 154 -15.23 -2.22 -1.88
C GLU A 154 -15.30 -0.77 -2.38
N LYS A 155 -14.39 0.08 -1.90
CA LYS A 155 -14.23 1.45 -2.42
C LYS A 155 -13.53 1.49 -3.80
N GLY A 156 -13.13 0.36 -4.34
CA GLY A 156 -12.49 0.26 -5.65
C GLY A 156 -11.00 0.57 -5.64
N LEU A 157 -10.39 0.70 -4.48
CA LEU A 157 -8.96 0.92 -4.33
C LEU A 157 -8.19 -0.41 -4.46
N PRO A 158 -7.06 -0.45 -5.19
CA PRO A 158 -6.29 -1.66 -5.35
C PRO A 158 -5.61 -2.09 -4.03
N ILE A 159 -5.73 -3.37 -3.72
CA ILE A 159 -5.02 -4.02 -2.62
C ILE A 159 -4.08 -5.09 -3.19
N ASP A 160 -3.06 -5.49 -2.42
CA ASP A 160 -2.20 -6.59 -2.81
C ASP A 160 -3.01 -7.88 -2.96
N SER A 161 -2.80 -8.62 -4.04
CA SER A 161 -3.43 -9.92 -4.27
C SER A 161 -2.88 -11.02 -3.34
N TYR A 162 -1.65 -10.84 -2.85
CA TYR A 162 -1.02 -11.76 -1.92
C TYR A 162 -1.19 -11.28 -0.48
N ILE A 163 -2.28 -11.68 0.15
CA ILE A 163 -2.52 -11.48 1.58
C ILE A 163 -2.85 -12.84 2.19
N LYS A 164 -2.10 -13.23 3.21
CA LYS A 164 -2.28 -14.50 3.91
C LYS A 164 -2.56 -14.27 5.39
N TYR A 165 -3.40 -15.11 5.93
CA TYR A 165 -3.74 -15.12 7.35
C TYR A 165 -3.16 -16.39 7.98
N ALA A 166 -2.45 -16.25 9.08
CA ALA A 166 -1.84 -17.37 9.81
C ALA A 166 -2.32 -17.39 11.25
N ASN A 167 -2.54 -18.59 11.78
CA ASN A 167 -2.99 -18.80 13.16
C ASN A 167 -1.84 -19.12 14.11
N ASN A 168 -0.65 -19.37 13.58
CA ASN A 168 0.54 -19.70 14.35
C ASN A 168 1.83 -19.32 13.60
N LEU A 169 2.96 -19.34 14.29
CA LEU A 169 4.24 -18.94 13.73
C LEU A 169 4.76 -19.88 12.63
N ASN A 170 4.41 -21.16 12.66
CA ASN A 170 4.80 -22.11 11.62
C ASN A 170 4.14 -21.75 10.27
N GLU A 171 2.87 -21.38 10.29
CA GLU A 171 2.17 -20.89 9.10
C GLU A 171 2.76 -19.57 8.60
N VAL A 172 3.13 -18.65 9.51
CA VAL A 172 3.82 -17.41 9.15
C VAL A 172 5.12 -17.70 8.40
N GLU A 173 5.95 -18.61 8.93
CA GLU A 173 7.22 -19.01 8.30
C GLU A 173 6.99 -19.63 6.91
N LYS A 174 5.97 -20.48 6.78
CA LYS A 174 5.59 -21.06 5.49
C LYS A 174 5.27 -19.98 4.46
N TYR A 175 4.40 -19.02 4.80
CA TYR A 175 4.01 -17.96 3.88
C TYR A 175 5.15 -16.99 3.54
N ILE A 176 6.06 -16.71 4.50
CA ILE A 176 7.27 -15.92 4.22
C ILE A 176 8.16 -16.63 3.21
N ASN A 177 8.32 -17.95 3.31
CA ASN A 177 9.11 -18.73 2.36
C ASN A 177 8.46 -18.75 0.97
N GLU A 178 7.12 -18.87 0.89
CA GLU A 178 6.40 -18.75 -0.39
C GLU A 178 6.67 -17.40 -1.08
N ILE A 179 6.66 -16.29 -0.33
CA ILE A 179 6.96 -14.96 -0.89
C ILE A 179 8.41 -14.90 -1.40
N LYS A 180 9.37 -15.47 -0.67
CA LYS A 180 10.76 -15.52 -1.11
C LYS A 180 10.93 -16.27 -2.42
N ASP A 181 10.22 -17.39 -2.57
CA ASP A 181 10.26 -18.21 -3.78
C ASP A 181 9.63 -17.48 -4.99
N MET A 182 8.61 -16.67 -4.74
CA MET A 182 7.93 -15.85 -5.77
C MET A 182 8.69 -14.58 -6.15
N ARG A 183 9.76 -14.22 -5.43
CA ARG A 183 10.47 -12.94 -5.58
C ARG A 183 10.91 -12.64 -7.02
N PHE A 184 11.32 -13.66 -7.77
CA PHE A 184 11.79 -13.51 -9.15
C PHE A 184 10.65 -13.35 -10.17
N ASP A 185 9.43 -13.69 -9.81
CA ASP A 185 8.24 -13.59 -10.66
C ASP A 185 7.47 -12.27 -10.43
N LEU A 186 7.90 -11.47 -9.46
CA LEU A 186 7.25 -10.20 -9.14
C LEU A 186 7.77 -9.08 -10.06
N ASN A 187 6.83 -8.32 -10.63
CA ASN A 187 7.13 -7.16 -11.48
C ASN A 187 7.51 -5.90 -10.68
N TYR A 188 7.81 -6.04 -9.39
CA TYR A 188 8.16 -4.96 -8.46
C TYR A 188 8.95 -5.51 -7.26
N ASP A 189 9.77 -4.67 -6.66
CA ASP A 189 10.53 -4.98 -5.44
C ASP A 189 9.70 -4.80 -4.17
#